data_3913ed57b251c6a754299ade23e3f582
#
_entry.id   3913ed57b251c6a754299ade23e3f582
#
_cell.length_a   1.000
_cell.length_b   1.000
_cell.length_c   1.000
_cell.angle_alpha   90.00
_cell.angle_beta   90.00
_cell.angle_gamma   90.00
#
_symmetry.space_group_name_H-M   'P 1'
#
loop_
_entity.id
_entity.type
_entity.pdbx_description
1 polymer ?
#
loop_
_entity_poly.entity_id
_entity_poly.type
_entity_poly.pdbx_seq_one_letter_code
_entity_poly.pdbx_strand_id
1 'polypeptide(L)'
;MSSDPIRIEQRSRAQCGTFWPLHWDYLVQDMFDETDTEADRAYFCSEEYRGAVECAMARPANRVHQVFFHRGSQHIGCAQYVIYQDEGGKCLIMDFWLFPPYRRQGAGHDCYWALEQAARDEGAAWFAINYHSDGAHRFWRSLGFADDGTDEYGDPLMRKG
;
A
#
# COMPACT_ATOMS: atom_id res chain seq x y z
N MET A 1 20.43 13.90 4.92
CA MET A 1 19.35 12.93 5.08
C MET A 1 18.98 12.80 6.54
N SER A 2 17.71 12.71 6.84
CA SER A 2 17.26 12.50 8.21
C SER A 2 17.51 11.04 8.59
N SER A 3 17.99 10.82 9.81
CA SER A 3 18.16 9.50 10.41
C SER A 3 17.00 9.15 11.36
N ASP A 4 15.99 10.00 11.43
CA ASP A 4 14.84 9.73 12.28
C ASP A 4 14.12 8.45 11.86
N PRO A 5 13.61 7.65 12.80
CA PRO A 5 12.86 6.45 12.45
C PRO A 5 11.55 6.81 11.76
N ILE A 6 11.04 5.87 10.98
CA ILE A 6 9.72 6.03 10.37
C ILE A 6 8.66 5.79 11.44
N ARG A 7 7.72 6.71 11.53
CA ARG A 7 6.53 6.57 12.37
C ARG A 7 5.32 6.32 11.47
N ILE A 8 4.54 5.30 11.79
CA ILE A 8 3.29 5.01 11.11
C ILE A 8 2.14 5.67 11.85
N GLU A 9 1.33 6.41 11.13
CA GLU A 9 0.07 6.94 11.64
C GLU A 9 -1.07 6.16 11.01
N GLN A 10 -1.81 5.41 11.83
CA GLN A 10 -3.04 4.74 11.39
C GLN A 10 -4.12 5.79 11.17
N ARG A 11 -4.73 5.78 9.98
CA ARG A 11 -5.79 6.71 9.65
C ARG A 11 -7.14 6.04 9.87
N SER A 12 -8.05 6.73 10.52
CA SER A 12 -9.39 6.20 10.75
C SER A 12 -10.28 6.41 9.53
N ARG A 13 -11.41 5.72 9.50
CA ARG A 13 -12.45 5.92 8.48
C ARG A 13 -12.88 7.38 8.38
N ALA A 14 -12.99 8.08 9.50
CA ALA A 14 -13.37 9.50 9.54
C ALA A 14 -12.32 10.41 8.90
N GLN A 15 -11.07 9.93 8.71
CA GLN A 15 -9.96 10.69 8.17
C GLN A 15 -9.69 10.38 6.68
N CYS A 16 -10.51 9.55 6.04
CA CYS A 16 -10.32 9.16 4.62
C CYS A 16 -10.30 10.35 3.66
N GLY A 17 -10.97 11.44 4.02
CA GLY A 17 -11.01 12.64 3.20
C GLY A 17 -9.64 13.25 2.92
N THR A 18 -8.65 13.03 3.76
CA THR A 18 -7.26 13.47 3.52
C THR A 18 -6.42 12.41 2.82
N PHE A 19 -6.86 11.16 2.81
CA PHE A 19 -6.15 10.08 2.12
C PHE A 19 -6.45 10.06 0.62
N TRP A 20 -7.70 10.19 0.23
CA TRP A 20 -8.12 9.99 -1.15
C TRP A 20 -7.48 10.95 -2.16
N PRO A 21 -7.31 12.25 -1.88
CA PRO A 21 -6.58 13.12 -2.82
C PRO A 21 -5.13 12.68 -3.04
N LEU A 22 -4.46 12.21 -2.01
CA LEU A 22 -3.08 11.71 -2.11
C LEU A 22 -3.03 10.41 -2.91
N HIS A 23 -3.99 9.53 -2.71
CA HIS A 23 -4.12 8.30 -3.46
C HIS A 23 -4.36 8.57 -4.95
N TRP A 24 -5.24 9.51 -5.26
CA TRP A 24 -5.52 9.89 -6.64
C TRP A 24 -4.27 10.43 -7.34
N ASP A 25 -3.53 11.32 -6.68
CA ASP A 25 -2.28 11.86 -7.23
C ASP A 25 -1.27 10.74 -7.53
N TYR A 26 -1.15 9.77 -6.64
CA TYR A 26 -0.29 8.62 -6.84
C TYR A 26 -0.74 7.78 -8.05
N LEU A 27 -2.03 7.48 -8.17
CA LEU A 27 -2.55 6.71 -9.30
C LEU A 27 -2.27 7.40 -10.63
N VAL A 28 -2.51 8.71 -10.70
CA VAL A 28 -2.31 9.49 -11.92
C VAL A 28 -0.84 9.60 -12.29
N GLN A 29 0.04 9.80 -11.31
CA GLN A 29 1.46 10.02 -11.54
C GLN A 29 2.23 8.73 -11.78
N ASP A 30 1.89 7.65 -11.09
CA ASP A 30 2.73 6.46 -11.03
C ASP A 30 2.07 5.18 -11.52
N MET A 31 0.75 5.07 -11.48
CA MET A 31 0.06 3.80 -11.72
C MET A 31 -0.69 3.74 -13.03
N PHE A 32 -1.43 4.78 -13.39
CA PHE A 32 -2.16 4.79 -14.65
C PHE A 32 -1.22 4.97 -15.83
N ASP A 33 -1.44 4.20 -16.87
CA ASP A 33 -0.72 4.30 -18.13
C ASP A 33 -1.72 4.32 -19.29
N GLU A 34 -1.21 4.29 -20.51
CA GLU A 34 -2.01 4.36 -21.74
C GLU A 34 -2.91 3.13 -21.98
N THR A 35 -2.71 2.04 -21.20
CA THR A 35 -3.58 0.87 -21.27
C THR A 35 -4.82 1.01 -20.40
N ASP A 36 -4.82 1.95 -19.46
CA ASP A 36 -5.98 2.21 -18.61
C ASP A 36 -7.02 3.02 -19.36
N THR A 37 -8.26 2.56 -19.31
CA THR A 37 -9.38 3.26 -19.94
C THR A 37 -9.86 4.41 -19.06
N GLU A 38 -10.66 5.31 -19.64
CA GLU A 38 -11.30 6.38 -18.89
C GLU A 38 -12.22 5.80 -17.80
N ALA A 39 -12.88 4.68 -18.09
CA ALA A 39 -13.74 3.99 -17.13
C ALA A 39 -12.92 3.41 -15.96
N ASP A 40 -11.75 2.84 -16.22
CA ASP A 40 -10.86 2.33 -15.17
C ASP A 40 -10.43 3.47 -14.24
N ARG A 41 -10.04 4.61 -14.81
CA ARG A 41 -9.63 5.78 -14.04
C ARG A 41 -10.77 6.32 -13.19
N ALA A 42 -11.97 6.42 -13.78
CA ALA A 42 -13.15 6.91 -13.09
C ALA A 42 -13.53 6.00 -11.91
N TYR A 43 -13.34 4.68 -12.04
CA TYR A 43 -13.67 3.73 -10.98
C TYR A 43 -12.92 4.06 -9.68
N PHE A 44 -11.61 4.33 -9.76
CA PHE A 44 -10.79 4.56 -8.56
C PHE A 44 -11.08 5.88 -7.84
N CYS A 45 -11.75 6.84 -8.48
CA CYS A 45 -12.22 8.04 -7.80
C CYS A 45 -13.72 8.01 -7.51
N SER A 46 -14.39 6.88 -7.77
CA SER A 46 -15.82 6.74 -7.56
C SER A 46 -16.18 6.52 -6.10
N GLU A 47 -17.41 6.88 -5.75
CA GLU A 47 -17.96 6.56 -4.43
C GLU A 47 -18.07 5.06 -4.21
N GLU A 48 -18.28 4.28 -5.27
CA GLU A 48 -18.34 2.83 -5.20
C GLU A 48 -17.05 2.23 -4.67
N TYR A 49 -15.91 2.59 -5.28
CA TYR A 49 -14.60 2.09 -4.85
C TYR A 49 -14.23 2.61 -3.46
N ARG A 50 -14.28 3.93 -3.28
CA ARG A 50 -13.90 4.56 -2.01
C ARG A 50 -14.78 4.12 -0.87
N GLY A 51 -16.09 4.04 -1.11
CA GLY A 51 -17.04 3.56 -0.11
C GLY A 51 -16.80 2.10 0.28
N ALA A 52 -16.46 1.24 -0.67
CA ALA A 52 -16.12 -0.15 -0.40
C ALA A 52 -14.89 -0.27 0.51
N VAL A 53 -13.86 0.53 0.25
CA VAL A 53 -12.66 0.56 1.10
C VAL A 53 -12.99 1.08 2.50
N GLU A 54 -13.75 2.17 2.59
CA GLU A 54 -14.13 2.75 3.88
C GLU A 54 -14.97 1.80 4.71
N CYS A 55 -15.89 1.04 4.08
CA CYS A 55 -16.63 -0.02 4.75
C CYS A 55 -15.70 -1.12 5.25
N ALA A 56 -14.71 -1.50 4.44
CA ALA A 56 -13.73 -2.52 4.82
C ALA A 56 -12.86 -2.08 6.00
N MET A 57 -12.64 -0.80 6.18
CA MET A 57 -11.91 -0.26 7.33
C MET A 57 -12.65 -0.45 8.65
N ALA A 58 -13.97 -0.62 8.60
CA ALA A 58 -14.81 -0.79 9.79
C ALA A 58 -15.14 -2.26 10.08
N ARG A 59 -14.63 -3.22 9.30
CA ARG A 59 -14.90 -4.65 9.52
C ARG A 59 -14.34 -5.13 10.85
N PRO A 60 -15.00 -6.11 11.51
CA PRO A 60 -14.44 -6.73 12.71
C PRO A 60 -13.21 -7.60 12.41
N ALA A 61 -13.10 -8.14 11.18
CA ALA A 61 -11.96 -8.93 10.71
C ALA A 61 -11.67 -8.59 9.25
N ASN A 62 -10.47 -8.93 8.77
CA ASN A 62 -10.04 -8.66 7.39
C ASN A 62 -10.18 -7.17 7.05
N ARG A 63 -9.73 -6.34 7.98
CA ARG A 63 -9.90 -4.90 7.92
C ARG A 63 -8.85 -4.25 7.04
N VAL A 64 -9.27 -3.28 6.21
CA VAL A 64 -8.33 -2.44 5.47
C VAL A 64 -7.75 -1.39 6.42
N HIS A 65 -6.45 -1.18 6.32
CA HIS A 65 -5.72 -0.15 7.04
C HIS A 65 -5.22 0.89 6.05
N GLN A 66 -5.43 2.16 6.35
CA GLN A 66 -4.79 3.27 5.65
C GLN A 66 -3.79 3.89 6.60
N VAL A 67 -2.55 4.08 6.15
CA VAL A 67 -1.49 4.62 7.00
C VAL A 67 -0.73 5.74 6.29
N PHE A 68 -0.25 6.69 7.09
CA PHE A 68 0.71 7.70 6.68
C PHE A 68 2.07 7.35 7.26
N PHE A 69 3.12 7.53 6.45
CA PHE A 69 4.51 7.39 6.90
C PHE A 69 5.08 8.77 7.22
N HIS A 70 5.64 8.90 8.41
CA HIS A 70 6.27 10.14 8.86
C HIS A 70 7.74 9.90 9.20
N ARG A 71 8.58 10.84 8.81
CA ARG A 71 9.97 10.91 9.29
C ARG A 71 10.17 12.29 9.93
N GLY A 72 10.36 12.30 11.26
CA GLY A 72 10.32 13.57 12.00
C GLY A 72 8.96 14.24 11.84
N SER A 73 8.95 15.50 11.45
CA SER A 73 7.72 16.26 11.21
C SER A 73 7.20 16.15 9.79
N GLN A 74 7.89 15.39 8.91
CA GLN A 74 7.54 15.30 7.49
C GLN A 74 6.66 14.09 7.21
N HIS A 75 5.54 14.33 6.52
CA HIS A 75 4.70 13.28 5.95
C HIS A 75 5.32 12.89 4.60
N ILE A 76 5.83 11.66 4.48
CA ILE A 76 6.65 11.27 3.33
C ILE A 76 6.00 10.24 2.41
N GLY A 77 4.93 9.61 2.83
CA GLY A 77 4.25 8.61 1.99
C GLY A 77 3.04 8.00 2.64
N CYS A 78 2.42 7.07 1.95
CA CYS A 78 1.18 6.41 2.36
C CYS A 78 1.17 4.94 1.96
N ALA A 79 0.27 4.18 2.59
CA ALA A 79 -0.01 2.81 2.17
C ALA A 79 -1.44 2.42 2.53
N GLN A 80 -1.95 1.40 1.82
CA GLN A 80 -3.17 0.67 2.20
C GLN A 80 -2.83 -0.81 2.24
N TYR A 81 -3.27 -1.51 3.27
CA TYR A 81 -3.11 -2.94 3.35
C TYR A 81 -4.29 -3.58 4.07
N VAL A 82 -4.47 -4.87 3.84
CA VAL A 82 -5.52 -5.67 4.49
C VAL A 82 -4.90 -6.98 4.97
N ILE A 83 -5.29 -7.42 6.18
CA ILE A 83 -4.82 -8.69 6.74
C ILE A 83 -6.00 -9.67 6.72
N TYR A 84 -5.84 -10.74 5.95
CA TYR A 84 -6.83 -11.80 5.84
C TYR A 84 -6.51 -12.91 6.84
N GLN A 85 -7.25 -12.94 7.93
CA GLN A 85 -7.06 -13.93 8.99
C GLN A 85 -7.42 -15.34 8.52
N ASP A 86 -8.41 -15.46 7.64
CA ASP A 86 -8.86 -16.72 7.05
C ASP A 86 -7.92 -17.24 5.95
N GLU A 87 -6.91 -16.46 5.56
CA GLU A 87 -5.87 -16.87 4.63
C GLU A 87 -4.50 -16.99 5.31
N GLY A 88 -4.50 -17.45 6.56
CA GLY A 88 -3.27 -17.69 7.31
C GLY A 88 -2.50 -16.44 7.69
N GLY A 89 -3.18 -15.32 7.85
CA GLY A 89 -2.55 -14.04 8.17
C GLY A 89 -1.91 -13.37 6.98
N LYS A 90 -2.47 -13.55 5.78
CA LYS A 90 -2.02 -12.87 4.56
C LYS A 90 -2.20 -11.37 4.69
N CYS A 91 -1.12 -10.61 4.60
CA CYS A 91 -1.19 -9.16 4.46
C CYS A 91 -1.04 -8.81 2.98
N LEU A 92 -2.12 -8.37 2.35
CA LEU A 92 -2.08 -7.85 0.99
C LEU A 92 -1.82 -6.36 1.06
N ILE A 93 -0.67 -5.92 0.54
CA ILE A 93 -0.36 -4.51 0.42
C ILE A 93 -0.99 -4.02 -0.87
N MET A 94 -2.07 -3.25 -0.73
CA MET A 94 -2.86 -2.77 -1.88
C MET A 94 -2.18 -1.62 -2.58
N ASP A 95 -1.64 -0.69 -1.79
CA ASP A 95 -0.94 0.51 -2.27
C ASP A 95 0.19 0.84 -1.32
N PHE A 96 1.31 1.27 -1.87
CA PHE A 96 2.48 1.68 -1.10
C PHE A 96 3.26 2.68 -1.94
N TRP A 97 3.42 3.91 -1.45
CA TRP A 97 4.17 4.92 -2.21
C TRP A 97 4.77 5.98 -1.31
N LEU A 98 5.86 6.56 -1.79
CA LEU A 98 6.46 7.75 -1.22
C LEU A 98 6.15 8.94 -2.13
N PHE A 99 6.02 10.11 -1.55
CA PHE A 99 5.91 11.34 -2.34
C PHE A 99 7.24 11.60 -3.06
N PRO A 100 7.20 12.15 -4.30
CA PRO A 100 8.39 12.28 -5.13
C PRO A 100 9.62 12.88 -4.45
N PRO A 101 9.52 13.96 -3.61
CA PRO A 101 10.70 14.54 -2.98
C PRO A 101 11.47 13.60 -2.04
N TYR A 102 10.83 12.51 -1.59
CA TYR A 102 11.41 11.60 -0.60
C TYR A 102 11.88 10.29 -1.18
N ARG A 103 11.82 10.15 -2.51
CA ARG A 103 12.22 8.93 -3.21
C ARG A 103 13.73 8.85 -3.40
N ARG A 104 14.23 7.61 -3.59
CA ARG A 104 15.63 7.29 -3.90
C ARG A 104 16.62 7.73 -2.82
N GLN A 105 16.19 7.66 -1.55
CA GLN A 105 17.00 8.01 -0.38
C GLN A 105 17.02 6.88 0.65
N GLY A 106 16.58 5.68 0.27
CA GLY A 106 16.44 4.55 1.18
C GLY A 106 15.18 4.58 2.04
N ALA A 107 14.39 5.65 1.97
CA ALA A 107 13.19 5.79 2.79
C ALA A 107 12.11 4.75 2.47
N GLY A 108 12.06 4.27 1.22
CA GLY A 108 11.11 3.22 0.83
C GLY A 108 11.34 1.93 1.61
N HIS A 109 12.58 1.51 1.79
CA HIS A 109 12.92 0.35 2.60
C HIS A 109 12.52 0.56 4.06
N ASP A 110 12.82 1.72 4.61
CA ASP A 110 12.50 2.05 6.00
C ASP A 110 10.99 2.08 6.22
N CYS A 111 10.23 2.64 5.30
CA CYS A 111 8.76 2.65 5.36
C CYS A 111 8.20 1.23 5.29
N TYR A 112 8.72 0.40 4.41
CA TYR A 112 8.26 -0.98 4.33
C TYR A 112 8.52 -1.74 5.63
N TRP A 113 9.74 -1.62 6.21
CA TRP A 113 10.04 -2.30 7.47
C TRP A 113 9.13 -1.86 8.60
N ALA A 114 8.79 -0.57 8.65
CA ALA A 114 7.83 -0.05 9.62
C ALA A 114 6.43 -0.63 9.40
N LEU A 115 6.00 -0.73 8.13
CA LEU A 115 4.71 -1.34 7.79
C LEU A 115 4.69 -2.81 8.15
N GLU A 116 5.75 -3.56 7.81
CA GLU A 116 5.83 -4.98 8.13
C GLU A 116 5.70 -5.21 9.64
N GLN A 117 6.40 -4.42 10.45
CA GLN A 117 6.32 -4.54 11.89
C GLN A 117 4.91 -4.26 12.40
N ALA A 118 4.29 -3.19 11.93
CA ALA A 118 2.93 -2.83 12.33
C ALA A 118 1.93 -3.91 11.94
N ALA A 119 2.05 -4.45 10.73
CA ALA A 119 1.16 -5.50 10.24
C ALA A 119 1.35 -6.81 11.01
N ARG A 120 2.59 -7.18 11.33
CA ARG A 120 2.86 -8.39 12.14
C ARG A 120 2.30 -8.26 13.55
N ASP A 121 2.38 -7.07 14.14
CA ASP A 121 1.77 -6.81 15.46
C ASP A 121 0.25 -6.97 15.41
N GLU A 122 -0.36 -6.83 14.24
CA GLU A 122 -1.81 -6.98 14.04
C GLU A 122 -2.19 -8.37 13.51
N GLY A 123 -1.25 -9.30 13.43
CA GLY A 123 -1.54 -10.69 13.07
C GLY A 123 -1.10 -11.11 11.66
N ALA A 124 -0.40 -10.27 10.92
CA ALA A 124 0.13 -10.66 9.63
C ALA A 124 1.23 -11.72 9.80
N ALA A 125 1.13 -12.81 9.04
CA ALA A 125 2.12 -13.89 9.06
C ALA A 125 2.92 -13.93 7.75
N TRP A 126 2.34 -13.47 6.66
CA TRP A 126 3.01 -13.41 5.36
C TRP A 126 2.44 -12.25 4.55
N PHE A 127 3.16 -11.86 3.47
CA PHE A 127 2.87 -10.64 2.71
C PHE A 127 2.76 -10.97 1.23
N ALA A 128 1.83 -10.29 0.56
CA ALA A 128 1.64 -10.40 -0.88
C ALA A 128 1.49 -9.01 -1.49
N ILE A 129 2.02 -8.86 -2.70
CA ILE A 129 1.87 -7.64 -3.51
C ILE A 129 1.65 -8.02 -4.97
N ASN A 130 1.03 -7.10 -5.71
CA ASN A 130 1.08 -7.12 -7.16
C ASN A 130 2.08 -6.07 -7.63
N TYR A 131 2.78 -6.31 -8.74
CA TYR A 131 3.69 -5.31 -9.30
C TYR A 131 3.35 -5.08 -10.77
N HIS A 132 3.63 -3.87 -11.26
CA HIS A 132 3.27 -3.47 -12.62
C HIS A 132 4.44 -2.85 -13.39
N SER A 133 5.65 -2.88 -12.83
CA SER A 133 6.86 -2.36 -13.49
C SER A 133 8.09 -3.10 -13.01
N ASP A 134 9.14 -3.05 -13.83
CA ASP A 134 10.44 -3.65 -13.48
C ASP A 134 11.04 -2.98 -12.24
N GLY A 135 10.86 -1.68 -12.11
CA GLY A 135 11.35 -0.94 -10.94
C GLY A 135 10.66 -1.40 -9.65
N ALA A 136 9.33 -1.59 -9.69
CA ALA A 136 8.59 -2.11 -8.55
C ALA A 136 9.04 -3.54 -8.23
N HIS A 137 9.19 -4.39 -9.23
CA HIS A 137 9.68 -5.76 -9.04
C HIS A 137 11.02 -5.77 -8.32
N ARG A 138 11.98 -4.95 -8.78
CA ARG A 138 13.29 -4.85 -8.13
C ARG A 138 13.19 -4.36 -6.69
N PHE A 139 12.33 -3.37 -6.44
CA PHE A 139 12.12 -2.83 -5.10
C PHE A 139 11.63 -3.92 -4.13
N TRP A 140 10.57 -4.62 -4.50
CA TRP A 140 10.00 -5.67 -3.64
C TRP A 140 10.96 -6.84 -3.47
N ARG A 141 11.67 -7.20 -4.52
CA ARG A 141 12.69 -8.25 -4.45
C ARG A 141 13.79 -7.91 -3.46
N SER A 142 14.22 -6.64 -3.42
CA SER A 142 15.24 -6.18 -2.48
C SER A 142 14.79 -6.28 -1.02
N LEU A 143 13.48 -6.35 -0.78
CA LEU A 143 12.88 -6.49 0.55
C LEU A 143 12.62 -7.95 0.95
N GLY A 144 12.96 -8.89 0.08
CA GLY A 144 12.80 -10.31 0.35
C GLY A 144 11.60 -10.97 -0.27
N PHE A 145 10.86 -10.26 -1.12
CA PHE A 145 9.75 -10.85 -1.86
C PHE A 145 10.26 -11.68 -3.03
N ALA A 146 9.55 -12.76 -3.34
CA ALA A 146 9.83 -13.62 -4.49
C ALA A 146 8.59 -13.77 -5.36
N ASP A 147 8.79 -14.04 -6.64
CA ASP A 147 7.70 -14.25 -7.58
C ASP A 147 6.78 -15.40 -7.12
N ASP A 148 5.47 -15.21 -7.24
CA ASP A 148 4.45 -16.14 -6.77
C ASP A 148 3.29 -16.29 -7.78
N GLY A 149 3.62 -16.40 -9.06
CA GLY A 149 2.63 -16.58 -10.10
C GLY A 149 1.80 -15.35 -10.39
N THR A 150 0.51 -15.56 -10.62
CA THR A 150 -0.45 -14.50 -10.92
C THR A 150 -1.69 -14.65 -10.04
N ASP A 151 -2.43 -13.56 -9.86
CA ASP A 151 -3.71 -13.60 -9.16
C ASP A 151 -4.85 -14.04 -10.12
N GLU A 152 -6.08 -14.02 -9.61
CA GLU A 152 -7.26 -14.43 -10.37
C GLU A 152 -7.56 -13.52 -11.58
N TYR A 153 -6.99 -12.31 -11.59
CA TYR A 153 -7.13 -11.35 -12.70
C TYR A 153 -5.96 -11.39 -13.67
N GLY A 154 -4.98 -12.27 -13.43
CA GLY A 154 -3.80 -12.38 -14.29
C GLY A 154 -2.67 -11.42 -13.93
N ASP A 155 -2.78 -10.66 -12.84
CA ASP A 155 -1.74 -9.73 -12.40
C ASP A 155 -0.62 -10.47 -11.67
N PRO A 156 0.65 -10.11 -11.93
CA PRO A 156 1.76 -10.80 -11.28
C PRO A 156 1.79 -10.56 -9.78
N LEU A 157 2.09 -11.64 -9.05
CA LEU A 157 2.19 -11.65 -7.59
C LEU A 157 3.62 -11.85 -7.13
N MET A 158 3.93 -11.26 -5.98
CA MET A 158 5.13 -11.58 -5.21
C MET A 158 4.72 -11.84 -3.76
N ARG A 159 5.51 -12.70 -3.08
CA ARG A 159 5.23 -13.13 -1.72
C ARG A 159 6.48 -13.05 -0.85
N LYS A 160 6.28 -12.72 0.42
CA LYS A 160 7.31 -12.78 1.47
C LYS A 160 6.76 -13.47 2.71
N GLY A 161 7.53 -14.40 3.26
CA GLY A 161 7.16 -15.13 4.50
C GLY A 161 6.45 -16.42 4.32
#